data_5fd2bd7227608ef94f8f9db1ec3375da
#
_entry.id   5fd2bd7227608ef94f8f9db1ec3375da
#
_cell.length_a   1.000
_cell.length_b   1.000
_cell.length_c   1.000
_cell.angle_alpha   90.00
_cell.angle_beta   90.00
_cell.angle_gamma   90.00
#
_symmetry.space_group_name_H-M   'P 1'
#
loop_
_entity.id
_entity.type
_entity.pdbx_description
1 polymer ?
#
loop_
_entity_poly.entity_id
_entity_poly.type
_entity_poly.pdbx_seq_one_letter_code
_entity_poly.pdbx_strand_id
1 'polypeptide(L)'
;MLGLGAATRIFVATGGTDMRLGFNGLYALVVGQLKEDPQSGHLFLFANKRRDRMKILFFDNFSLWVCARRMEKGRLHWPSSDEGRVQLTREEFALLIGGIDLRTATKRKWYRRGVAEQVNSSQKAA
;
A
#
# COMPACT_ATOMS: atom_id res chain seq x y z
N MET A 1 -8.91 5.30 -11.72
CA MET A 1 -8.14 4.42 -11.37
C MET A 1 -8.33 3.82 -9.99
N LEU A 2 -7.53 4.04 -9.05
CA LEU A 2 -7.77 3.47 -7.73
C LEU A 2 -8.80 4.30 -6.97
N GLY A 3 -10.06 3.92 -7.08
CA GLY A 3 -11.11 4.58 -6.31
C GLY A 3 -11.21 3.95 -4.93
N LEU A 4 -10.99 4.73 -3.88
CA LEU A 4 -11.10 4.24 -2.52
C LEU A 4 -12.48 4.59 -1.96
N GLY A 5 -13.31 3.58 -1.80
CA GLY A 5 -14.58 3.76 -1.12
C GLY A 5 -14.39 3.89 0.38
N ALA A 6 -15.43 4.33 1.08
CA ALA A 6 -15.35 4.50 2.53
C ALA A 6 -15.02 3.18 3.24
N ALA A 7 -15.46 2.05 2.68
CA ALA A 7 -15.27 0.74 3.29
C ALA A 7 -14.02 0.03 2.78
N THR A 8 -13.25 0.64 1.87
CA THR A 8 -12.05 0.01 1.32
C THR A 8 -10.96 -0.05 2.38
N ARG A 9 -10.41 -1.24 2.57
CA ARG A 9 -9.29 -1.45 3.48
C ARG A 9 -8.02 -1.67 2.68
N ILE A 10 -6.88 -1.44 3.31
CA ILE A 10 -5.60 -1.51 2.65
C ILE A 10 -4.70 -2.44 3.45
N PHE A 11 -4.36 -3.58 2.86
CA PHE A 11 -3.54 -4.59 3.51
C PHE A 11 -2.17 -4.65 2.85
N VAL A 12 -1.14 -4.84 3.65
CA VAL A 12 0.24 -4.85 3.19
C VAL A 12 0.92 -6.13 3.63
N ALA A 13 1.56 -6.80 2.68
CA ALA A 13 2.48 -7.89 2.98
C ALA A 13 3.82 -7.24 3.37
N THR A 14 4.23 -7.40 4.63
CA THR A 14 5.38 -6.67 5.15
C THR A 14 6.72 -7.30 4.78
N GLY A 15 6.74 -8.59 4.44
CA GLY A 15 7.98 -9.24 3.97
C GLY A 15 8.28 -8.91 2.52
N GLY A 16 9.37 -9.45 2.00
CA GLY A 16 9.72 -9.28 0.60
C GLY A 16 8.89 -10.22 -0.27
N THR A 17 8.38 -9.70 -1.37
CA THR A 17 7.61 -10.46 -2.34
C THR A 17 8.36 -10.52 -3.65
N ASP A 18 8.29 -11.66 -4.32
CA ASP A 18 8.88 -11.83 -5.64
C ASP A 18 8.06 -11.02 -6.66
N MET A 19 8.67 -10.01 -7.24
CA MET A 19 7.97 -9.13 -8.17
C MET A 19 7.71 -9.74 -9.54
N ARG A 20 8.15 -10.98 -9.77
CA ARG A 20 7.78 -11.70 -10.97
C ARG A 20 6.37 -12.26 -10.89
N LEU A 21 5.80 -12.32 -9.69
CA LEU A 21 4.44 -12.82 -9.51
C LEU A 21 3.45 -11.88 -10.18
N GLY A 22 2.51 -12.46 -10.93
CA GLY A 22 1.42 -11.74 -11.54
C GLY A 22 0.11 -12.00 -10.82
N PHE A 23 -0.98 -12.00 -11.57
CA PHE A 23 -2.31 -12.14 -10.99
C PHE A 23 -2.46 -13.36 -10.10
N ASN A 24 -2.12 -14.54 -10.61
CA ASN A 24 -2.35 -15.79 -9.86
C ASN A 24 -1.45 -15.89 -8.64
N GLY A 25 -0.19 -15.52 -8.76
CA GLY A 25 0.73 -15.59 -7.64
C GLY A 25 0.36 -14.64 -6.52
N LEU A 26 0.02 -13.41 -6.88
CA LEU A 26 -0.40 -12.43 -5.86
C LEU A 26 -1.75 -12.80 -5.25
N TYR A 27 -2.67 -13.35 -6.07
CA TYR A 27 -3.94 -13.85 -5.56
C TYR A 27 -3.71 -14.90 -4.48
N ALA A 28 -2.81 -15.84 -4.75
CA ALA A 28 -2.50 -16.89 -3.79
C ALA A 28 -1.89 -16.33 -2.50
N LEU A 29 -1.08 -15.27 -2.59
CA LEU A 29 -0.52 -14.64 -1.41
C LEU A 29 -1.58 -13.94 -0.56
N VAL A 30 -2.58 -13.34 -1.21
CA VAL A 30 -3.67 -12.73 -0.45
C VAL A 30 -4.42 -13.79 0.35
N VAL A 31 -4.72 -14.92 -0.26
CA VAL A 31 -5.43 -16.00 0.43
C VAL A 31 -4.56 -16.62 1.51
N GLY A 32 -3.33 -17.00 1.15
CA GLY A 32 -2.48 -17.80 2.04
C GLY A 32 -1.72 -17.01 3.07
N GLN A 33 -1.18 -15.86 2.69
CA GLN A 33 -0.35 -15.06 3.59
C GLN A 33 -1.13 -13.97 4.29
N LEU A 34 -1.95 -13.24 3.54
CA LEU A 34 -2.70 -12.13 4.13
C LEU A 34 -4.00 -12.58 4.76
N LYS A 35 -4.47 -13.79 4.45
CA LYS A 35 -5.70 -14.36 4.99
C LYS A 35 -6.90 -13.49 4.70
N GLU A 36 -6.96 -12.98 3.46
CA GLU A 36 -8.04 -12.12 3.01
C GLU A 36 -8.62 -12.66 1.71
N ASP A 37 -9.73 -12.07 1.30
CA ASP A 37 -10.40 -12.42 0.05
C ASP A 37 -9.90 -11.48 -1.06
N PRO A 38 -9.20 -12.02 -2.09
CA PRO A 38 -8.70 -11.16 -3.16
C PRO A 38 -9.80 -10.44 -3.94
N GLN A 39 -11.03 -10.92 -3.88
CA GLN A 39 -12.15 -10.32 -4.60
C GLN A 39 -12.99 -9.41 -3.70
N SER A 40 -12.47 -9.05 -2.55
CA SER A 40 -13.19 -8.21 -1.59
C SER A 40 -13.35 -6.76 -2.02
N GLY A 41 -12.53 -6.32 -2.95
CA GLY A 41 -12.48 -4.89 -3.32
C GLY A 41 -11.46 -4.11 -2.51
N HIS A 42 -10.81 -4.74 -1.55
CA HIS A 42 -9.75 -4.08 -0.78
C HIS A 42 -8.45 -4.04 -1.59
N LEU A 43 -7.52 -3.21 -1.17
CA LEU A 43 -6.21 -3.11 -1.81
C LEU A 43 -5.23 -4.02 -1.10
N PHE A 44 -4.41 -4.72 -1.87
CA PHE A 44 -3.39 -5.62 -1.34
C PHE A 44 -2.04 -5.20 -1.91
N LEU A 45 -1.12 -4.81 -1.03
CA LEU A 45 0.15 -4.21 -1.40
C LEU A 45 1.31 -5.16 -1.14
N PHE A 46 2.21 -5.25 -2.11
CA PHE A 46 3.39 -6.11 -2.06
C PHE A 46 4.60 -5.33 -2.52
N ALA A 47 5.75 -5.57 -1.90
CA ALA A 47 6.99 -4.94 -2.33
C ALA A 47 8.10 -5.97 -2.32
N ASN A 48 9.11 -5.74 -3.16
CA ASN A 48 10.28 -6.61 -3.16
C ASN A 48 11.16 -6.31 -1.93
N LYS A 49 12.14 -7.17 -1.73
CA LYS A 49 13.03 -7.06 -0.58
C LYS A 49 13.82 -5.76 -0.58
N ARG A 50 14.19 -5.28 -1.76
CA ARG A 50 14.96 -4.04 -1.91
C ARG A 50 14.11 -2.79 -1.71
N ARG A 51 12.79 -2.94 -1.71
CA ARG A 51 11.85 -1.83 -1.53
C ARG A 51 11.94 -0.79 -2.64
N ASP A 52 12.31 -1.19 -3.82
CA ASP A 52 12.30 -0.30 -4.98
C ASP A 52 11.22 -0.64 -5.99
N ARG A 53 10.43 -1.68 -5.73
CA ARG A 53 9.30 -2.06 -6.57
C ARG A 53 8.14 -2.49 -5.70
N MET A 54 6.93 -2.17 -6.14
CA MET A 54 5.73 -2.62 -5.47
C MET A 54 4.66 -2.97 -6.48
N LYS A 55 3.72 -3.80 -6.04
CA LYS A 55 2.53 -4.11 -6.82
C LYS A 55 1.31 -4.02 -5.92
N ILE A 56 0.20 -3.60 -6.51
CA ILE A 56 -1.08 -3.53 -5.82
C ILE A 56 -2.05 -4.42 -6.59
N LEU A 57 -2.67 -5.36 -5.88
CA LEU A 57 -3.71 -6.22 -6.44
C LEU A 57 -5.06 -5.75 -5.90
N PHE A 58 -6.06 -5.60 -6.76
CA PHE A 58 -7.41 -5.28 -6.32
C PHE A 58 -8.42 -5.75 -7.35
N PHE A 59 -9.66 -5.92 -6.88
CA PHE A 59 -10.78 -6.38 -7.70
C PHE A 59 -11.83 -5.28 -7.76
N ASP A 60 -12.28 -4.94 -8.96
CA ASP A 60 -13.19 -3.81 -9.17
C ASP A 60 -14.63 -4.25 -9.40
N ASN A 61 -14.99 -5.46 -8.99
CA ASN A 61 -16.26 -6.15 -9.19
C ASN A 61 -16.38 -6.83 -10.54
N PHE A 62 -15.45 -6.62 -11.45
CA PHE A 62 -15.48 -7.25 -12.77
C PHE A 62 -14.17 -7.94 -13.09
N SER A 63 -13.07 -7.39 -12.65
CA SER A 63 -11.76 -7.87 -13.04
C SER A 63 -10.75 -7.61 -11.95
N LEU A 64 -9.65 -8.36 -12.02
CA LEU A 64 -8.51 -8.14 -11.15
C LEU A 64 -7.56 -7.18 -11.83
N TRP A 65 -7.01 -6.27 -11.03
CA TRP A 65 -6.00 -5.32 -11.47
C TRP A 65 -4.72 -5.56 -10.71
N VAL A 66 -3.61 -5.45 -11.42
CA VAL A 66 -2.29 -5.38 -10.80
C VAL A 66 -1.65 -4.10 -11.28
N CYS A 67 -1.39 -3.19 -10.36
CA CYS A 67 -0.67 -1.96 -10.65
C CYS A 67 0.75 -2.12 -10.16
N ALA A 68 1.72 -1.76 -10.99
CA ALA A 68 3.13 -1.90 -10.67
C ALA A 68 3.80 -0.54 -10.60
N ARG A 69 4.72 -0.40 -9.65
CA ARG A 69 5.48 0.83 -9.47
C ARG A 69 6.95 0.49 -9.28
N ARG A 70 7.80 1.23 -9.95
CA ARG A 70 9.25 1.09 -9.80
C ARG A 70 9.82 2.44 -9.38
N MET A 71 10.57 2.45 -8.29
CA MET A 71 11.22 3.67 -7.83
C MET A 71 12.48 3.88 -8.65
N GLU A 72 12.56 5.02 -9.33
CA GLU A 72 13.76 5.36 -10.10
C GLU A 72 14.86 5.87 -9.19
N LYS A 73 14.48 6.47 -8.04
CA LYS A 73 15.41 6.93 -7.03
C LYS A 73 14.87 6.61 -5.65
N GLY A 74 15.76 6.24 -4.76
CA GLY A 74 15.36 5.96 -3.39
C GLY A 74 14.59 4.68 -3.26
N ARG A 75 13.95 4.51 -2.13
CA ARG A 75 13.22 3.30 -1.78
C ARG A 75 11.92 3.65 -1.09
N LEU A 76 10.99 2.68 -1.16
CA LEU A 76 9.74 2.80 -0.44
C LEU A 76 9.98 2.62 1.06
N HIS A 77 9.31 3.42 1.86
CA HIS A 77 9.34 3.28 3.32
C HIS A 77 8.26 2.28 3.72
N TRP A 78 8.62 1.01 3.67
CA TRP A 78 7.67 -0.09 3.78
C TRP A 78 7.38 -0.43 5.24
N PRO A 79 6.11 -0.66 5.60
CA PRO A 79 5.79 -1.04 6.98
C PRO A 79 6.39 -2.39 7.33
N SER A 80 6.55 -2.62 8.63
CA SER A 80 7.04 -3.90 9.12
C SER A 80 6.11 -4.41 10.21
N SER A 81 6.08 -5.72 10.38
CA SER A 81 5.31 -6.33 11.46
C SER A 81 5.82 -7.75 11.69
N ASP A 82 5.61 -8.25 12.89
CA ASP A 82 6.01 -9.62 13.23
C ASP A 82 5.10 -10.65 12.56
N GLU A 83 3.89 -10.25 12.23
CA GLU A 83 2.90 -11.17 11.66
C GLU A 83 2.97 -11.26 10.14
N GLY A 84 3.82 -10.47 9.50
CA GLY A 84 3.95 -10.50 8.06
C GLY A 84 2.88 -9.72 7.32
N ARG A 85 1.98 -9.07 8.04
CA ARG A 85 0.91 -8.30 7.44
C ARG A 85 0.55 -7.12 8.33
N VAL A 86 0.02 -6.08 7.71
CA VAL A 86 -0.47 -4.91 8.44
C VAL A 86 -1.58 -4.27 7.62
N GLN A 87 -2.52 -3.65 8.32
CA GLN A 87 -3.56 -2.86 7.66
C GLN A 87 -3.21 -1.39 7.81
N LEU A 88 -3.23 -0.66 6.70
CA LEU A 88 -2.94 0.77 6.71
C LEU A 88 -4.23 1.57 6.73
N THR A 89 -4.17 2.74 7.35
CA THR A 89 -5.20 3.75 7.16
C THR A 89 -5.01 4.42 5.80
N ARG A 90 -6.03 5.19 5.36
CA ARG A 90 -5.90 5.93 4.12
C ARG A 90 -4.76 6.92 4.16
N GLU A 91 -4.58 7.57 5.31
CA GLU A 91 -3.51 8.54 5.50
C GLU A 91 -2.15 7.87 5.39
N GLU A 92 -2.01 6.69 6.02
CA GLU A 92 -0.76 5.94 5.93
C GLU A 92 -0.47 5.50 4.51
N PHE A 93 -1.50 5.07 3.79
CA PHE A 93 -1.34 4.69 2.39
C PHE A 93 -0.87 5.88 1.55
N ALA A 94 -1.47 7.05 1.77
CA ALA A 94 -1.07 8.25 1.04
C ALA A 94 0.39 8.60 1.31
N LEU A 95 0.84 8.45 2.55
CA LEU A 95 2.23 8.70 2.91
C LEU A 95 3.17 7.69 2.26
N LEU A 96 2.77 6.43 2.22
CA LEU A 96 3.56 5.39 1.57
C LEU A 96 3.73 5.68 0.10
N ILE A 97 2.64 6.03 -0.57
CA ILE A 97 2.68 6.36 -2.00
C ILE A 97 3.51 7.61 -2.24
N GLY A 98 3.44 8.59 -1.33
CA GLY A 98 4.20 9.82 -1.45
C GLY A 98 5.66 9.72 -1.04
N GLY A 99 6.09 8.56 -0.51
CA GLY A 99 7.48 8.37 -0.12
C GLY A 99 7.84 8.88 1.25
N ILE A 100 6.86 9.18 2.10
CA ILE A 100 7.09 9.65 3.45
C ILE A 100 7.30 8.45 4.37
N ASP A 101 8.29 8.55 5.26
CA ASP A 101 8.56 7.49 6.24
C ASP A 101 7.42 7.44 7.24
N LEU A 102 6.70 6.34 7.25
CA LEU A 102 5.54 6.18 8.12
C LEU A 102 5.89 6.26 9.59
N ARG A 103 7.07 5.77 9.95
CA ARG A 103 7.50 5.81 11.37
C ARG A 103 7.71 7.24 11.82
N THR A 104 8.34 8.04 10.99
CA THR A 104 8.56 9.45 11.29
C THR A 104 7.25 10.21 11.34
N ALA A 105 6.38 9.95 10.38
CA ALA A 105 5.08 10.61 10.35
C ALA A 105 4.26 10.32 11.59
N THR A 106 4.25 9.05 12.03
CA THR A 106 3.52 8.67 13.22
C THR A 106 4.02 9.41 14.44
N LYS A 107 5.33 9.54 14.58
CA LYS A 107 5.93 10.23 15.73
C LYS A 107 5.64 11.70 15.74
N ARG A 108 5.48 12.31 14.57
CA ARG A 108 5.25 13.75 14.47
C ARG A 108 3.84 14.14 14.81
N LYS A 109 2.89 13.22 14.81
CA LYS A 109 1.52 13.59 15.05
C LYS A 109 1.02 14.58 14.08
N TRP A 110 0.85 14.23 13.08
CA TRP A 110 0.37 15.11 12.06
C TRP A 110 -0.49 16.26 12.42
N TYR A 111 -0.76 16.75 12.44
CA TYR A 111 -1.41 17.58 12.58
C TYR A 111 -1.82 18.29 12.37
N ARG A 112 -1.67 18.32 12.60
CA ARG A 112 -1.85 18.94 12.58
C ARG A 112 -2.31 19.37 11.83
N ARG A 113 -2.71 19.34 11.48
CA ARG A 113 -3.15 19.47 10.70
C ARG A 113 -3.49 19.88 9.99
N GLY A 114 -3.45 19.88 10.00
CA GLY A 114 -3.68 20.07 9.10
C GLY A 114 -3.54 20.21 8.39
N VAL A 115 -3.27 20.20 8.35
CA VAL A 115 -3.06 20.10 7.51
C VAL A 115 -3.24 19.83 6.81
N ALA A 116 -3.42 19.71 6.99
CA ALA A 116 -3.51 19.26 6.29
C ALA A 116 -3.83 19.49 5.54
N GLU A 117 -3.91 19.61 5.65
CA GLU A 117 -3.92 19.68 4.90
C GLU A 117 -3.46 19.95 4.03
N GLN A 118 -3.13 20.10 4.31
CA GLN A 118 -2.54 20.13 3.50
C GLN A 118 -2.09 19.88 2.81
N VAL A 119 -2.01 19.98 3.14
CA VAL A 119 -1.52 19.54 2.39
C VAL A 119 -1.59 19.43 1.87
N ASN A 120 -1.84 19.36 2.08
CA ASN A 120 -1.70 19.12 1.34
C ASN A 120 -1.67 19.35 0.71
N SER A 121 -1.78 19.54 0.85
CA SER A 121 -1.57 19.55 0.10
C SER A 121 -1.05 19.68 -0.52
N SER A 122 -0.98 19.66 -0.53
CA SER A 122 -0.47 19.50 -1.19
C SER A 122 0.10 19.33 -1.70
N GLN A 123 0.18 19.15 -1.81
CA GLN A 123 0.56 18.68 -2.18
C GLN A 123 0.68 18.36 -2.80
N LYS A 124 0.58 18.27 -3.11
CA LYS A 124 0.59 17.71 -3.50
C LYS A 124 0.51 17.09 -4.06
N ALA A 125 0.10 16.90 -4.14
CA ALA A 125 -0.05 16.15 -4.45
C ALA A 125 0.01 15.70 -4.92
N ALA A 126 -0.06 15.41 -5.15
CA ALA A 126 -0.10 14.89 -5.70
C ALA A 126 -0.14 14.46 -5.91
#